data_2bf89821b905ae0845862366f420c184
#
_entry.id   2bf89821b905ae0845862366f420c184
#
_cell.length_a   1.000
_cell.length_b   1.000
_cell.length_c   1.000
_cell.angle_alpha   90.00
_cell.angle_beta   90.00
_cell.angle_gamma   90.00
#
_symmetry.space_group_name_H-M   'P 1'
#
loop_
_entity.id
_entity.type
_entity.pdbx_description
1 polymer ?
#
loop_
_entity_poly.entity_id
_entity_poly.type
_entity_poly.pdbx_seq_one_letter_code
_entity_poly.pdbx_strand_id
1 'polypeptide(L)'
;MGLTGGCLCGAVRYELRSEPFDAGYCHCRTCQLNSGAPAMAFVSVVDGDLVSTKGGDKVKSVASSSFGHREFCGECGTPFLMKVNHQPETVDFSVATLDEPEAVAPGFHIFWGSRIGWFEPKDELPRHEKFRSDTRGLEGTEPPQ
;
A
#
# COMPACT_ATOMS: atom_id res chain seq x y z
N MET A 1 -3.25 16.72 10.14
CA MET A 1 -2.35 15.70 10.56
C MET A 1 -3.02 14.76 11.52
N GLY A 2 -2.49 13.60 11.73
CA GLY A 2 -3.12 12.68 12.65
C GLY A 2 -4.13 11.76 12.02
N LEU A 3 -3.93 11.39 10.77
CA LEU A 3 -4.72 10.31 10.19
C LEU A 3 -4.44 9.03 10.97
N THR A 4 -5.49 8.31 11.31
CA THR A 4 -5.42 7.06 12.06
C THR A 4 -6.09 5.95 11.27
N GLY A 5 -5.76 4.72 11.61
CA GLY A 5 -6.35 3.55 11.00
C GLY A 5 -6.17 2.31 11.83
N GLY A 6 -6.59 1.19 11.28
CA GLY A 6 -6.47 -0.08 11.97
C GLY A 6 -7.10 -1.23 11.22
N CYS A 7 -7.16 -2.37 11.87
CA CYS A 7 -7.66 -3.60 11.28
C CYS A 7 -9.15 -3.84 11.56
N LEU A 8 -9.71 -4.80 10.83
CA LEU A 8 -11.11 -5.19 10.95
C LEU A 8 -11.49 -5.56 12.39
N CYS A 9 -10.65 -6.33 13.10
CA CYS A 9 -10.99 -6.77 14.46
C CYS A 9 -10.68 -5.73 15.55
N GLY A 10 -10.00 -4.62 15.19
CA GLY A 10 -9.65 -3.56 16.12
C GLY A 10 -8.44 -3.85 17.00
N ALA A 11 -7.81 -5.02 16.87
CA ALA A 11 -6.66 -5.38 17.70
C ALA A 11 -5.43 -4.54 17.38
N VAL A 12 -5.27 -4.11 16.12
CA VAL A 12 -4.15 -3.30 15.67
C VAL A 12 -4.64 -1.92 15.28
N ARG A 13 -3.97 -0.90 15.82
CA ARG A 13 -4.24 0.50 15.49
C ARG A 13 -2.93 1.19 15.16
N TYR A 14 -2.99 2.18 14.27
CA TYR A 14 -1.82 2.98 13.90
C TYR A 14 -2.20 4.45 13.69
N GLU A 15 -1.19 5.30 13.68
CA GLU A 15 -1.32 6.70 13.31
C GLU A 15 -0.23 7.07 12.31
N LEU A 16 -0.50 8.08 11.48
CA LEU A 16 0.50 8.66 10.59
C LEU A 16 1.07 9.93 11.23
N ARG A 17 2.39 10.06 11.22
CA ARG A 17 3.10 11.22 11.76
C ARG A 17 3.48 12.24 10.70
N SER A 18 3.29 11.92 9.44
CA SER A 18 3.47 12.85 8.33
C SER A 18 2.39 12.63 7.28
N GLU A 19 2.25 13.57 6.36
CA GLU A 19 1.26 13.50 5.29
C GLU A 19 1.59 12.34 4.33
N PRO A 20 0.60 11.48 4.02
CA PRO A 20 0.78 10.47 3.00
C PRO A 20 0.83 11.09 1.60
N PHE A 21 1.45 10.39 0.66
CA PHE A 21 1.65 10.87 -0.70
C PHE A 21 1.66 9.69 -1.69
N ASP A 22 1.57 10.01 -2.98
CA ASP A 22 1.64 9.03 -4.06
C ASP A 22 0.64 7.87 -3.90
N ALA A 23 -0.63 8.21 -3.69
CA ALA A 23 -1.69 7.22 -3.62
C ALA A 23 -2.07 6.71 -5.00
N GLY A 24 -2.24 5.41 -5.13
CA GLY A 24 -2.59 4.78 -6.39
C GLY A 24 -3.23 3.42 -6.23
N TYR A 25 -3.57 2.82 -7.37
CA TYR A 25 -4.06 1.45 -7.45
C TYR A 25 -2.97 0.55 -8.03
N CYS A 26 -2.67 -0.54 -7.38
CA CYS A 26 -1.73 -1.53 -7.89
C CYS A 26 -2.48 -2.78 -8.37
N HIS A 27 -2.30 -3.11 -9.65
CA HIS A 27 -2.94 -4.25 -10.30
C HIS A 27 -2.03 -5.47 -10.39
N CYS A 28 -0.85 -5.46 -9.76
CA CYS A 28 0.05 -6.60 -9.83
C CYS A 28 -0.56 -7.84 -9.17
N ARG A 29 -0.12 -9.00 -9.62
CA ARG A 29 -0.66 -10.27 -9.11
C ARG A 29 -0.43 -10.43 -7.61
N THR A 30 0.70 -9.96 -7.09
CA THR A 30 0.98 -10.00 -5.65
C THR A 30 -0.05 -9.19 -4.86
N CYS A 31 -0.38 -7.98 -5.32
CA CYS A 31 -1.42 -7.16 -4.69
C CYS A 31 -2.79 -7.81 -4.78
N GLN A 32 -3.12 -8.41 -5.91
CA GLN A 32 -4.37 -9.16 -6.08
C GLN A 32 -4.48 -10.29 -5.07
N LEU A 33 -3.45 -11.11 -4.97
CA LEU A 33 -3.45 -12.25 -4.05
C LEU A 33 -3.45 -11.80 -2.59
N ASN A 34 -2.68 -10.76 -2.27
CA ASN A 34 -2.59 -10.27 -0.90
C ASN A 34 -3.89 -9.62 -0.41
N SER A 35 -4.57 -8.88 -1.29
CA SER A 35 -5.81 -8.17 -0.94
C SER A 35 -7.07 -8.97 -1.19
N GLY A 36 -7.02 -9.98 -2.07
CA GLY A 36 -8.21 -10.67 -2.53
C GLY A 36 -9.09 -9.82 -3.43
N ALA A 37 -8.55 -8.74 -4.00
CA ALA A 37 -9.27 -7.79 -4.84
C ALA A 37 -8.58 -7.65 -6.20
N PRO A 38 -9.29 -7.14 -7.23
CA PRO A 38 -8.69 -6.94 -8.55
C PRO A 38 -7.54 -5.94 -8.56
N ALA A 39 -7.53 -5.01 -7.63
CA ALA A 39 -6.47 -4.04 -7.43
C ALA A 39 -6.45 -3.63 -5.96
N MET A 40 -5.31 -3.14 -5.50
CA MET A 40 -5.13 -2.67 -4.13
C MET A 40 -4.90 -1.18 -4.15
N ALA A 41 -5.71 -0.41 -3.42
CA ALA A 41 -5.48 1.01 -3.22
C ALA A 41 -4.42 1.18 -2.13
N PHE A 42 -3.33 1.82 -2.48
CA PHE A 42 -2.20 2.04 -1.58
C PHE A 42 -1.81 3.51 -1.55
N VAL A 43 -1.06 3.89 -0.54
CA VAL A 43 -0.48 5.22 -0.41
C VAL A 43 0.85 5.10 0.30
N SER A 44 1.78 5.98 -0.01
CA SER A 44 3.10 6.01 0.60
C SER A 44 3.15 6.98 1.77
N VAL A 45 4.00 6.67 2.73
CA VAL A 45 4.37 7.57 3.82
C VAL A 45 5.86 7.39 4.10
N VAL A 46 6.48 8.38 4.71
CA VAL A 46 7.89 8.30 5.12
C VAL A 46 8.09 7.11 6.06
N ASP A 47 9.17 6.36 5.83
CA ASP A 47 9.51 5.21 6.67
C ASP A 47 9.65 5.64 8.13
N GLY A 48 8.99 4.92 9.02
CA GLY A 48 8.95 5.25 10.45
C GLY A 48 7.80 6.15 10.87
N ASP A 49 7.06 6.72 9.93
CA ASP A 49 5.94 7.63 10.25
C ASP A 49 4.57 6.96 10.27
N LEU A 50 4.49 5.68 9.94
CA LEU A 50 3.33 4.85 10.24
C LEU A 50 3.63 4.13 11.55
N VAL A 51 3.00 4.57 12.63
CA VAL A 51 3.35 4.16 13.99
C VAL A 51 2.20 3.39 14.62
N SER A 52 2.50 2.19 15.11
CA SER A 52 1.54 1.40 15.85
C SER A 52 1.20 2.08 17.19
N THR A 53 -0.08 2.28 17.44
CA THR A 53 -0.58 2.84 18.71
C THR A 53 -1.22 1.76 19.58
N LYS A 54 -1.50 0.58 19.01
CA LYS A 54 -2.07 -0.55 19.73
C LYS A 54 -1.81 -1.83 18.96
N GLY A 55 -1.46 -2.89 19.64
CA GLY A 55 -1.39 -4.23 19.05
C GLY A 55 -0.28 -4.45 18.05
N GLY A 56 0.81 -3.67 18.10
CA GLY A 56 1.93 -3.86 17.20
C GLY A 56 2.55 -5.25 17.28
N ASP A 57 2.47 -5.90 18.45
CA ASP A 57 2.93 -7.26 18.66
C ASP A 57 2.08 -8.31 17.93
N LYS A 58 0.89 -7.94 17.46
CA LYS A 58 -0.02 -8.83 16.72
C LYS A 58 0.17 -8.74 15.20
N VAL A 59 0.99 -7.81 14.74
CA VAL A 59 1.30 -7.65 13.33
C VAL A 59 2.27 -8.74 12.90
N LYS A 60 1.93 -9.44 11.83
CA LYS A 60 2.78 -10.48 11.23
C LYS A 60 3.30 -10.01 9.89
N SER A 61 4.42 -10.56 9.48
CA SER A 61 5.10 -10.22 8.24
C SER A 61 5.32 -11.45 7.38
N VAL A 62 5.24 -11.28 6.07
CA VAL A 62 5.52 -12.32 5.09
C VAL A 62 6.36 -11.72 3.96
N ALA A 63 7.36 -12.49 3.50
CA ALA A 63 8.09 -12.13 2.29
C ALA A 63 7.15 -12.34 1.10
N SER A 64 6.77 -11.24 0.44
CA SER A 64 5.85 -11.29 -0.70
C SER A 64 6.56 -11.44 -2.04
N SER A 65 7.87 -11.18 -2.06
CA SER A 65 8.74 -11.33 -3.21
C SER A 65 10.18 -11.38 -2.74
N SER A 66 11.12 -11.53 -3.68
CA SER A 66 12.54 -11.49 -3.36
C SER A 66 13.03 -10.10 -2.93
N PHE A 67 12.25 -9.05 -3.18
CA PHE A 67 12.64 -7.66 -2.89
C PHE A 67 11.66 -6.94 -1.97
N GLY A 68 10.69 -7.63 -1.38
CA GLY A 68 9.71 -6.97 -0.53
C GLY A 68 9.03 -7.87 0.47
N HIS A 69 8.39 -7.24 1.46
CA HIS A 69 7.57 -7.94 2.44
C HIS A 69 6.27 -7.18 2.69
N ARG A 70 5.31 -7.86 3.28
CA ARG A 70 4.02 -7.30 3.63
C ARG A 70 3.66 -7.63 5.05
N GLU A 71 2.96 -6.72 5.70
CA GLU A 71 2.53 -6.88 7.09
C GLU A 71 1.01 -6.86 7.17
N PHE A 72 0.48 -7.64 8.10
CA PHE A 72 -0.96 -7.83 8.26
C PHE A 72 -1.28 -8.12 9.72
N CYS A 73 -2.56 -7.94 10.10
CA CYS A 73 -3.01 -8.31 11.44
C CYS A 73 -3.02 -9.83 11.57
N GLY A 74 -2.28 -10.34 12.55
CA GLY A 74 -2.22 -11.78 12.79
C GLY A 74 -3.50 -12.37 13.37
N GLU A 75 -4.42 -11.53 13.86
CA GLU A 75 -5.71 -11.98 14.41
C GLU A 75 -6.80 -12.05 13.35
N CYS A 76 -6.91 -11.05 12.47
CA CYS A 76 -8.00 -10.99 11.49
C CYS A 76 -7.55 -11.00 10.04
N GLY A 77 -6.24 -10.88 9.77
CA GLY A 77 -5.71 -10.93 8.41
C GLY A 77 -5.74 -9.63 7.64
N THR A 78 -6.22 -8.52 8.20
CA THR A 78 -6.25 -7.24 7.48
C THR A 78 -4.85 -6.86 7.01
N PRO A 79 -4.62 -6.64 5.69
CA PRO A 79 -3.32 -6.22 5.19
C PRO A 79 -3.10 -4.73 5.47
N PHE A 80 -1.91 -4.39 5.95
CA PHE A 80 -1.56 -3.01 6.24
C PHE A 80 -0.48 -2.48 5.31
N LEU A 81 0.70 -3.06 5.37
CA LEU A 81 1.94 -2.44 4.94
C LEU A 81 2.60 -3.26 3.86
N MET A 82 3.18 -2.56 2.91
CA MET A 82 4.05 -3.13 1.88
C MET A 82 5.35 -2.36 1.88
N LYS A 83 6.46 -3.09 1.97
CA LYS A 83 7.79 -2.48 1.95
C LYS A 83 8.60 -3.14 0.86
N VAL A 84 9.27 -2.34 0.04
CA VAL A 84 10.17 -2.84 -1.01
C VAL A 84 11.58 -2.33 -0.74
N ASN A 85 12.58 -3.19 -0.98
CA ASN A 85 13.96 -2.90 -0.62
C ASN A 85 14.57 -1.75 -1.41
N HIS A 86 14.10 -1.52 -2.63
CA HIS A 86 14.61 -0.43 -3.47
C HIS A 86 14.00 0.93 -3.12
N GLN A 87 13.08 0.99 -2.16
CA GLN A 87 12.49 2.23 -1.66
C GLN A 87 12.63 2.30 -0.14
N PRO A 88 13.86 2.45 0.38
CA PRO A 88 14.07 2.40 1.83
C PRO A 88 13.50 3.60 2.59
N GLU A 89 13.26 4.73 1.90
CA GLU A 89 12.78 5.96 2.53
C GLU A 89 11.27 5.98 2.76
N THR A 90 10.53 5.02 2.18
CA THR A 90 9.07 5.02 2.25
C THR A 90 8.53 3.64 2.58
N VAL A 91 7.31 3.63 3.12
CA VAL A 91 6.50 2.42 3.17
C VAL A 91 5.16 2.73 2.51
N ASP A 92 4.55 1.72 1.92
CA ASP A 92 3.22 1.81 1.38
C ASP A 92 2.24 1.11 2.31
N PHE A 93 1.03 1.62 2.40
CA PHE A 93 -0.01 0.96 3.19
C PHE A 93 -1.36 1.03 2.48
N SER A 94 -2.28 0.19 2.93
CA SER A 94 -3.62 0.08 2.34
C SER A 94 -4.47 1.29 2.72
N VAL A 95 -4.90 2.08 1.74
CA VAL A 95 -5.73 3.27 1.96
C VAL A 95 -7.01 2.93 2.72
N ALA A 96 -7.63 1.80 2.38
CA ALA A 96 -8.91 1.42 2.99
C ALA A 96 -8.82 1.07 4.48
N THR A 97 -7.62 0.94 5.04
CA THR A 97 -7.44 0.72 6.49
C THR A 97 -7.44 2.02 7.28
N LEU A 98 -7.42 3.17 6.63
CA LEU A 98 -7.63 4.46 7.32
C LEU A 98 -9.05 4.54 7.87
N ASP A 99 -9.21 5.20 9.01
CA ASP A 99 -10.53 5.47 9.59
C ASP A 99 -11.34 6.41 8.68
N GLU A 100 -10.64 7.31 7.97
CA GLU A 100 -11.23 8.23 7.01
C GLU A 100 -10.58 8.03 5.64
N PRO A 101 -10.90 6.91 4.94
CA PRO A 101 -10.22 6.60 3.67
C PRO A 101 -10.46 7.64 2.57
N GLU A 102 -11.53 8.41 2.65
CA GLU A 102 -11.80 9.49 1.70
C GLU A 102 -10.82 10.65 1.80
N ALA A 103 -10.05 10.72 2.89
CA ALA A 103 -9.01 11.75 3.03
C ALA A 103 -7.85 11.56 2.04
N VAL A 104 -7.73 10.37 1.45
CA VAL A 104 -6.66 10.04 0.51
C VAL A 104 -7.28 9.43 -0.74
N ALA A 105 -7.17 10.14 -1.85
CA ALA A 105 -7.71 9.67 -3.13
C ALA A 105 -6.59 9.15 -4.02
N PRO A 106 -6.66 7.91 -4.52
CA PRO A 106 -5.69 7.42 -5.50
C PRO A 106 -5.68 8.28 -6.76
N GLY A 107 -4.48 8.54 -7.29
CA GLY A 107 -4.28 9.40 -8.44
C GLY A 107 -3.67 8.72 -9.65
N PHE A 108 -3.43 7.41 -9.61
CA PHE A 108 -2.85 6.68 -10.74
C PHE A 108 -3.06 5.18 -10.58
N HIS A 109 -2.78 4.45 -11.67
CA HIS A 109 -2.72 2.98 -11.67
C HIS A 109 -1.31 2.54 -12.00
N ILE A 110 -0.76 1.58 -11.26
CA ILE A 110 0.49 0.91 -11.60
C ILE A 110 0.23 -0.58 -11.85
N PHE A 111 1.17 -1.23 -12.55
CA PHE A 111 1.04 -2.60 -13.00
C PHE A 111 -0.25 -2.84 -13.77
N TRP A 112 -0.61 -1.84 -14.59
CA TRP A 112 -1.79 -1.90 -15.45
C TRP A 112 -1.74 -3.06 -16.42
N GLY A 113 -0.53 -3.43 -16.86
CA GLY A 113 -0.32 -4.57 -17.73
C GLY A 113 -0.71 -5.92 -17.11
N SER A 114 -0.77 -5.99 -15.77
CA SER A 114 -1.13 -7.20 -15.02
C SER A 114 -2.60 -7.23 -14.60
N ARG A 115 -3.39 -6.23 -14.95
CA ARG A 115 -4.78 -6.13 -14.53
C ARG A 115 -5.61 -7.32 -14.97
N ILE A 116 -6.65 -7.62 -14.22
CA ILE A 116 -7.65 -8.61 -14.61
C ILE A 116 -8.54 -7.98 -15.70
N GLY A 117 -8.67 -8.67 -16.83
CA GLY A 117 -9.33 -8.10 -18.02
C GLY A 117 -10.77 -7.65 -17.83
N TRP A 118 -11.50 -8.25 -16.87
CA TRP A 118 -12.87 -7.83 -16.60
C TRP A 118 -12.96 -6.64 -15.62
N PHE A 119 -11.84 -6.20 -15.04
CA PHE A 119 -11.81 -5.05 -14.14
C PHE A 119 -11.18 -3.85 -14.82
N GLU A 120 -12.00 -2.97 -15.35
CA GLU A 120 -11.56 -1.73 -16.02
C GLU A 120 -12.26 -0.54 -15.38
N PRO A 121 -11.65 0.08 -14.36
CA PRO A 121 -12.20 1.30 -13.76
C PRO A 121 -12.38 2.39 -14.78
N LYS A 122 -13.54 3.04 -14.75
CA LYS A 122 -13.87 4.14 -15.67
C LYS A 122 -13.42 5.46 -15.04
N ASP A 123 -12.13 5.70 -15.08
CA ASP A 123 -11.54 6.96 -14.65
C ASP A 123 -10.52 7.41 -15.70
N GLU A 124 -10.03 8.64 -15.57
CA GLU A 124 -9.03 9.21 -16.45
C GLU A 124 -7.65 9.28 -15.83
N LEU A 125 -7.43 8.52 -14.73
CA LEU A 125 -6.15 8.50 -14.05
C LEU A 125 -5.05 7.90 -14.93
N PRO A 126 -3.82 8.39 -14.82
CA PRO A 126 -2.69 7.80 -15.56
C PRO A 126 -2.54 6.31 -15.26
N ARG A 127 -2.21 5.54 -16.29
CA ARG A 127 -1.98 4.10 -16.20
C ARG A 127 -0.54 3.80 -16.58
N HIS A 128 0.19 3.19 -15.68
CA HIS A 128 1.58 2.81 -15.87
C HIS A 128 1.66 1.29 -15.97
N GLU A 129 2.34 0.79 -16.99
CA GLU A 129 2.45 -0.65 -17.24
C GLU A 129 3.09 -1.41 -16.06
N LYS A 130 4.06 -0.80 -15.41
CA LYS A 130 4.73 -1.31 -14.22
C LYS A 130 4.77 -0.22 -13.15
N PHE A 131 5.94 0.06 -12.58
CA PHE A 131 6.13 1.13 -11.61
C PHE A 131 6.12 2.50 -12.29
N ARG A 132 5.87 3.53 -11.51
CA ARG A 132 6.11 4.91 -11.93
C ARG A 132 7.61 5.18 -11.90
N SER A 133 8.05 6.05 -12.83
CA SER A 133 9.45 6.49 -12.86
C SER A 133 9.73 7.64 -11.87
N ASP A 134 8.71 8.27 -11.34
CA ASP A 134 8.80 9.52 -10.60
C ASP A 134 8.05 9.48 -9.26
N THR A 135 8.31 8.49 -8.44
CA THR A 135 7.81 8.49 -7.07
C THR A 135 8.59 9.50 -6.23
N ARG A 136 7.96 10.06 -5.21
CA ARG A 136 8.57 11.04 -4.34
C ARG A 136 9.80 10.43 -3.63
N GLY A 137 10.97 10.99 -3.88
CA GLY A 137 12.22 10.57 -3.29
C GLY A 137 12.93 9.43 -4.01
N LEU A 138 12.36 8.86 -5.09
CA LEU A 138 12.92 7.68 -5.74
C LEU A 138 12.75 7.69 -7.26
N GLU A 139 13.09 8.81 -7.85
CA GLU A 139 13.00 8.97 -9.30
C GLU A 139 13.83 7.92 -10.03
N GLY A 140 13.22 7.32 -11.04
CA GLY A 140 13.91 6.38 -11.92
C GLY A 140 14.22 5.02 -11.34
N THR A 141 13.74 4.70 -10.13
CA THR A 141 14.01 3.42 -9.51
C THR A 141 13.03 2.37 -9.98
N GLU A 142 13.54 1.31 -10.57
CA GLU A 142 12.74 0.13 -10.91
C GLU A 142 13.25 -1.06 -10.11
N PRO A 143 12.36 -1.90 -9.58
CA PRO A 143 12.77 -3.10 -8.88
C PRO A 143 13.32 -4.15 -9.85
N PRO A 144 14.13 -5.07 -9.37
CA PRO A 144 14.52 -6.22 -10.17
C PRO A 144 13.29 -7.04 -10.57
N GLN A 145 13.31 -7.54 -11.78
CA GLN A 145 12.25 -8.38 -12.32
C GLN A 145 12.33 -9.80 -11.76
#